data_01eb9ab3896c5dadbfead454c2900a45
#
_entry.id   01eb9ab3896c5dadbfead454c2900a45
#
_cell.length_a   1.000
_cell.length_b   1.000
_cell.length_c   1.000
_cell.angle_alpha   90.00
_cell.angle_beta   90.00
_cell.angle_gamma   90.00
#
_symmetry.space_group_name_H-M   'P 1'
#
loop_
_entity.id
_entity.type
_entity.pdbx_description
1 polymer ?
#
loop_
_entity_poly.entity_id
_entity_poly.type
_entity_poly.pdbx_seq_one_letter_code
_entity_poly.pdbx_strand_id
1 'polypeptide(L)'
;MNKRLFIALLWPLVSQAAPDELPAPVRAAVQFNQWYVAALSQDKAPLSDYAGLSRYVTSGILQKLKAQAALDPNEYDVPDVDMFIKAQCVGDDWQQITAVASDVDAACEQVYIAFGEKQDHMVIDCMVKEGNAWKVQSVANVAFSRNLTRLSP
;
A
#
# COMPACT_ATOMS: atom_id res chain seq x y z
N MET A 1 -20.68 -52.76 -45.56
CA MET A 1 -19.83 -52.59 -44.34
C MET A 1 -19.22 -51.20 -44.40
N ASN A 2 -19.86 -50.17 -43.78
CA ASN A 2 -19.40 -48.80 -43.78
C ASN A 2 -18.64 -48.52 -42.47
N LYS A 3 -17.30 -48.46 -42.58
CA LYS A 3 -16.44 -48.00 -41.50
C LYS A 3 -16.51 -46.48 -41.39
N ARG A 4 -17.22 -45.97 -40.39
CA ARG A 4 -17.22 -44.54 -40.06
C ARG A 4 -15.95 -44.26 -39.25
N LEU A 5 -15.04 -43.49 -39.85
CA LEU A 5 -13.81 -43.00 -39.24
C LEU A 5 -14.17 -41.80 -38.35
N PHE A 6 -14.08 -41.95 -37.04
CA PHE A 6 -14.20 -40.84 -36.10
C PHE A 6 -12.85 -40.12 -36.03
N ILE A 7 -12.76 -38.94 -36.57
CA ILE A 7 -11.61 -38.05 -36.37
C ILE A 7 -11.87 -37.27 -35.09
N ALA A 8 -11.18 -37.63 -34.01
CA ALA A 8 -11.15 -36.85 -32.79
C ALA A 8 -10.30 -35.59 -33.00
N LEU A 9 -10.94 -34.44 -33.11
CA LEU A 9 -10.27 -33.15 -33.08
C LEU A 9 -9.75 -32.91 -31.61
N LEU A 10 -8.46 -33.07 -31.42
CA LEU A 10 -7.73 -32.62 -30.24
C LEU A 10 -7.58 -31.09 -30.34
N TRP A 11 -8.42 -30.35 -29.64
CA TRP A 11 -8.22 -28.92 -29.43
C TRP A 11 -7.08 -28.70 -28.41
N PRO A 12 -6.03 -27.94 -28.76
CA PRO A 12 -5.04 -27.59 -27.77
C PRO A 12 -5.70 -26.66 -26.74
N LEU A 13 -5.66 -27.08 -25.47
CA LEU A 13 -5.95 -26.23 -24.34
C LEU A 13 -4.86 -25.15 -24.27
N VAL A 14 -5.13 -23.99 -24.85
CA VAL A 14 -4.31 -22.79 -24.62
C VAL A 14 -4.57 -22.39 -23.16
N SER A 15 -3.63 -22.72 -22.30
CA SER A 15 -3.59 -22.17 -20.93
C SER A 15 -3.38 -20.67 -21.06
N GLN A 16 -4.46 -19.89 -20.91
CA GLN A 16 -4.35 -18.45 -20.73
C GLN A 16 -3.72 -18.25 -19.35
N ALA A 17 -2.47 -17.77 -19.32
CA ALA A 17 -1.88 -17.24 -18.12
C ALA A 17 -2.81 -16.12 -17.61
N ALA A 18 -3.26 -16.23 -16.36
CA ALA A 18 -3.99 -15.14 -15.71
C ALA A 18 -3.11 -13.88 -15.73
N PRO A 19 -3.69 -12.68 -15.91
CA PRO A 19 -2.92 -11.44 -15.81
C PRO A 19 -2.18 -11.44 -14.48
N ASP A 20 -0.90 -11.06 -14.50
CA ASP A 20 -0.02 -11.05 -13.33
C ASP A 20 -0.70 -10.31 -12.17
N GLU A 21 -1.23 -11.07 -11.24
CA GLU A 21 -1.83 -10.53 -10.03
C GLU A 21 -0.70 -10.01 -9.14
N LEU A 22 -0.79 -8.75 -8.72
CA LEU A 22 0.20 -8.14 -7.84
C LEU A 22 0.51 -9.06 -6.64
N PRO A 23 1.77 -9.17 -6.20
CA PRO A 23 2.12 -9.90 -4.99
C PRO A 23 1.26 -9.49 -3.81
N ALA A 24 0.93 -10.43 -2.93
CA ALA A 24 -0.01 -10.19 -1.83
C ALA A 24 0.34 -8.99 -0.93
N PRO A 25 1.62 -8.76 -0.53
CA PRO A 25 1.98 -7.56 0.24
C PRO A 25 1.80 -6.27 -0.55
N VAL A 26 2.13 -6.27 -1.85
CA VAL A 26 1.96 -5.10 -2.72
C VAL A 26 0.48 -4.76 -2.87
N ARG A 27 -0.37 -5.77 -3.10
CA ARG A 27 -1.82 -5.58 -3.17
C ARG A 27 -2.39 -5.02 -1.87
N ALA A 28 -1.94 -5.54 -0.71
CA ALA A 28 -2.38 -5.06 0.59
C ALA A 28 -1.97 -3.61 0.85
N ALA A 29 -0.76 -3.20 0.47
CA ALA A 29 -0.30 -1.82 0.57
C ALA A 29 -1.13 -0.87 -0.30
N VAL A 30 -1.39 -1.24 -1.57
CA VAL A 30 -2.24 -0.46 -2.48
C VAL A 30 -3.66 -0.30 -1.91
N GLN A 31 -4.27 -1.38 -1.43
CA GLN A 31 -5.62 -1.36 -0.84
C GLN A 31 -5.69 -0.46 0.41
N PHE A 32 -4.67 -0.52 1.26
CA PHE A 32 -4.57 0.36 2.43
C PHE A 32 -4.54 1.82 2.01
N ASN A 33 -3.63 2.21 1.12
CA ASN A 33 -3.48 3.60 0.71
C ASN A 33 -4.71 4.12 -0.04
N GLN A 34 -5.35 3.31 -0.89
CA GLN A 34 -6.61 3.65 -1.55
C GLN A 34 -7.72 3.95 -0.52
N TRP A 35 -7.90 3.07 0.47
CA TRP A 35 -8.89 3.28 1.52
C TRP A 35 -8.58 4.52 2.35
N TYR A 36 -7.31 4.70 2.74
CA TYR A 36 -6.89 5.79 3.60
C TYR A 36 -7.05 7.16 2.94
N VAL A 37 -6.51 7.31 1.72
CA VAL A 37 -6.62 8.55 0.94
C VAL A 37 -8.07 8.87 0.58
N ALA A 38 -8.88 7.86 0.21
CA ALA A 38 -10.29 8.06 -0.06
C ALA A 38 -11.06 8.58 1.17
N ALA A 39 -10.71 8.12 2.38
CA ALA A 39 -11.30 8.63 3.61
C ALA A 39 -10.90 10.09 3.86
N LEU A 40 -9.62 10.43 3.72
CA LEU A 40 -9.13 11.80 3.87
C LEU A 40 -9.77 12.75 2.85
N SER A 41 -9.89 12.35 1.58
CA SER A 41 -10.52 13.15 0.52
C SER A 41 -12.02 13.41 0.75
N GLN A 42 -12.63 12.67 1.67
CA GLN A 42 -14.04 12.85 2.10
C GLN A 42 -14.15 13.57 3.45
N ASP A 43 -13.10 14.25 3.89
CA ASP A 43 -13.02 14.94 5.19
C ASP A 43 -13.28 14.00 6.39
N LYS A 44 -13.00 12.71 6.23
CA LYS A 44 -13.08 11.75 7.32
C LYS A 44 -11.75 11.70 8.09
N ALA A 45 -11.83 11.25 9.34
CA ALA A 45 -10.67 11.08 10.22
C ALA A 45 -10.27 9.59 10.32
N PRO A 46 -9.57 9.01 9.30
CA PRO A 46 -9.28 7.58 9.29
C PRO A 46 -8.37 7.15 10.45
N LEU A 47 -7.54 8.04 11.01
CA LEU A 47 -6.72 7.74 12.20
C LEU A 47 -7.55 7.39 13.44
N SER A 48 -8.81 7.85 13.51
CA SER A 48 -9.75 7.53 14.59
C SER A 48 -10.67 6.36 14.26
N ASP A 49 -10.69 5.88 13.02
CA ASP A 49 -11.43 4.68 12.63
C ASP A 49 -10.62 3.41 12.91
N TYR A 50 -10.54 3.05 14.20
CA TYR A 50 -9.77 1.87 14.62
C TYR A 50 -10.31 0.55 14.02
N ALA A 51 -11.60 0.47 13.77
CA ALA A 51 -12.20 -0.70 13.13
C ALA A 51 -11.77 -0.82 11.66
N GLY A 52 -11.78 0.27 10.93
CA GLY A 52 -11.27 0.36 9.56
C GLY A 52 -9.77 0.07 9.49
N LEU A 53 -8.98 0.76 10.31
CA LEU A 53 -7.53 0.59 10.40
C LEU A 53 -7.11 -0.85 10.74
N SER A 54 -7.85 -1.54 11.62
CA SER A 54 -7.51 -2.89 12.05
C SER A 54 -7.41 -3.91 10.90
N ARG A 55 -8.02 -3.62 9.78
CA ARG A 55 -7.93 -4.45 8.56
C ARG A 55 -6.58 -4.32 7.86
N TYR A 56 -5.91 -3.18 8.01
CA TYR A 56 -4.76 -2.80 7.20
C TYR A 56 -3.47 -2.63 7.97
N VAL A 57 -3.55 -2.21 9.25
CA VAL A 57 -2.36 -1.96 10.06
C VAL A 57 -2.20 -2.99 11.16
N THR A 58 -0.97 -3.15 11.67
CA THR A 58 -0.69 -4.09 12.75
C THR A 58 -1.36 -3.67 14.06
N SER A 59 -1.61 -4.65 14.92
CA SER A 59 -2.13 -4.41 16.28
C SER A 59 -1.24 -3.46 17.09
N GLY A 60 0.08 -3.50 16.87
CA GLY A 60 1.04 -2.58 17.51
C GLY A 60 0.84 -1.12 17.12
N ILE A 61 0.53 -0.83 15.84
CA ILE A 61 0.17 0.53 15.41
C ILE A 61 -1.14 0.98 16.06
N LEU A 62 -2.16 0.12 16.07
CA LEU A 62 -3.45 0.46 16.69
C LEU A 62 -3.29 0.81 18.19
N GLN A 63 -2.47 0.06 18.91
CA GLN A 63 -2.20 0.34 20.31
C GLN A 63 -1.51 1.70 20.50
N LYS A 64 -0.52 2.03 19.65
CA LYS A 64 0.15 3.33 19.67
C LYS A 64 -0.82 4.48 19.39
N LEU A 65 -1.68 4.35 18.36
CA LEU A 65 -2.68 5.38 18.03
C LEU A 65 -3.66 5.61 19.18
N LYS A 66 -4.17 4.54 19.79
CA LYS A 66 -5.05 4.64 20.96
C LYS A 66 -4.36 5.30 22.15
N ALA A 67 -3.10 4.96 22.40
CA ALA A 67 -2.32 5.57 23.46
C ALA A 67 -2.09 7.07 23.20
N GLN A 68 -1.75 7.46 21.97
CA GLN A 68 -1.60 8.87 21.59
C GLN A 68 -2.91 9.65 21.72
N ALA A 69 -4.04 9.08 21.30
CA ALA A 69 -5.35 9.72 21.42
C ALA A 69 -5.80 9.92 22.89
N ALA A 70 -5.21 9.20 23.84
CA ALA A 70 -5.48 9.34 25.27
C ALA A 70 -4.61 10.39 25.97
N LEU A 71 -3.60 10.96 25.27
CA LEU A 71 -2.74 12.01 25.80
C LEU A 71 -3.49 13.35 25.85
N ASP A 72 -3.12 14.19 26.84
CA ASP A 72 -3.64 15.55 26.92
C ASP A 72 -3.08 16.38 25.74
N PRO A 73 -3.94 16.93 24.86
CA PRO A 73 -3.50 17.73 23.74
C PRO A 73 -2.75 19.02 24.13
N ASN A 74 -2.84 19.45 25.38
CA ASN A 74 -2.06 20.59 25.90
C ASN A 74 -0.64 20.23 26.34
N GLU A 75 -0.37 18.93 26.54
CA GLU A 75 0.92 18.42 26.98
C GLU A 75 1.67 17.67 25.87
N TYR A 76 1.01 17.41 24.73
CA TYR A 76 1.56 16.64 23.63
C TYR A 76 1.46 17.40 22.31
N ASP A 77 2.60 17.60 21.67
CA ASP A 77 2.66 18.14 20.32
C ASP A 77 2.11 17.11 19.32
N VAL A 78 0.98 17.43 18.71
CA VAL A 78 0.42 16.64 17.61
C VAL A 78 1.30 16.89 16.37
N PRO A 79 1.87 15.85 15.75
CA PRO A 79 2.63 16.02 14.53
C PRO A 79 1.79 16.70 13.43
N ASP A 80 2.33 17.74 12.80
CA ASP A 80 1.70 18.43 11.69
C ASP A 80 1.57 17.58 10.42
N VAL A 81 2.22 16.43 10.40
CA VAL A 81 2.31 15.53 9.24
C VAL A 81 1.62 14.22 9.58
N ASP A 82 0.69 13.82 8.72
CA ASP A 82 0.02 12.52 8.83
C ASP A 82 1.03 11.37 8.78
N MET A 83 0.86 10.40 9.68
CA MET A 83 1.84 9.32 9.87
C MET A 83 1.90 8.32 8.73
N PHE A 84 0.85 8.22 7.91
CA PHE A 84 0.76 7.26 6.81
C PHE A 84 1.06 7.89 5.45
N ILE A 85 0.48 9.04 5.14
CA ILE A 85 0.75 9.70 3.87
C ILE A 85 1.99 10.61 3.91
N LYS A 86 2.57 10.86 5.09
CA LYS A 86 3.76 11.73 5.28
C LYS A 86 3.60 13.13 4.68
N ALA A 87 2.40 13.68 4.75
CA ALA A 87 2.06 15.01 4.27
C ALA A 87 1.04 15.68 5.21
N GLN A 88 0.92 17.00 5.14
CA GLN A 88 -0.05 17.78 5.93
C GLN A 88 -1.45 17.72 5.32
N CYS A 89 -1.55 17.56 4.00
CA CYS A 89 -2.82 17.47 3.26
C CYS A 89 -2.70 16.52 2.08
N VAL A 90 -3.84 16.05 1.59
CA VAL A 90 -3.96 15.20 0.42
C VAL A 90 -3.97 16.05 -0.84
N GLY A 91 -3.22 15.66 -1.86
CA GLY A 91 -3.29 16.26 -3.20
C GLY A 91 -4.59 15.87 -3.93
N ASP A 92 -5.02 16.69 -4.87
CA ASP A 92 -6.31 16.54 -5.56
C ASP A 92 -6.44 15.22 -6.35
N ASP A 93 -5.32 14.69 -6.84
CA ASP A 93 -5.25 13.47 -7.65
C ASP A 93 -4.70 12.23 -6.88
N TRP A 94 -4.47 12.35 -5.57
CA TRP A 94 -3.83 11.31 -4.76
C TRP A 94 -4.66 10.04 -4.58
N GLN A 95 -5.92 10.03 -5.01
CA GLN A 95 -6.70 8.80 -5.10
C GLN A 95 -6.15 7.83 -6.16
N GLN A 96 -5.33 8.32 -7.09
CA GLN A 96 -4.55 7.48 -7.98
C GLN A 96 -3.31 6.96 -7.25
N ILE A 97 -3.37 5.68 -6.85
CA ILE A 97 -2.31 5.00 -6.09
C ILE A 97 -1.58 4.02 -7.01
N THR A 98 -0.25 4.11 -7.03
CA THR A 98 0.59 3.21 -7.81
C THR A 98 1.68 2.59 -6.94
N ALA A 99 1.78 1.27 -6.92
CA ALA A 99 2.95 0.60 -6.38
C ALA A 99 4.04 0.59 -7.46
N VAL A 100 5.16 1.27 -7.20
CA VAL A 100 6.23 1.47 -8.19
C VAL A 100 7.38 0.47 -8.03
N ALA A 101 7.56 -0.09 -6.84
CA ALA A 101 8.55 -1.11 -6.54
C ALA A 101 8.19 -1.86 -5.26
N SER A 102 8.79 -3.02 -5.05
CA SER A 102 8.86 -3.67 -3.75
C SER A 102 10.23 -4.31 -3.54
N ASP A 103 10.67 -4.38 -2.28
CA ASP A 103 11.94 -4.98 -1.88
C ASP A 103 11.78 -5.67 -0.52
N VAL A 104 12.41 -6.82 -0.37
CA VAL A 104 12.36 -7.60 0.88
C VAL A 104 13.61 -7.34 1.68
N ASP A 105 13.45 -6.81 2.89
CA ASP A 105 14.53 -6.71 3.86
C ASP A 105 14.32 -7.66 5.07
N ALA A 106 15.23 -7.61 6.04
CA ALA A 106 15.17 -8.48 7.20
C ALA A 106 13.98 -8.19 8.14
N ALA A 107 13.39 -7.00 8.06
CA ALA A 107 12.32 -6.55 8.96
C ALA A 107 10.93 -6.68 8.33
N CYS A 108 10.80 -6.44 7.03
CA CYS A 108 9.52 -6.39 6.33
C CYS A 108 9.68 -6.45 4.81
N GLU A 109 8.59 -6.55 4.09
CA GLU A 109 8.56 -6.24 2.67
C GLU A 109 8.24 -4.76 2.49
N GLN A 110 9.19 -4.02 1.94
CA GLN A 110 9.05 -2.60 1.64
C GLN A 110 8.29 -2.43 0.33
N VAL A 111 7.18 -1.72 0.35
CA VAL A 111 6.39 -1.40 -0.85
C VAL A 111 6.41 0.10 -1.07
N TYR A 112 6.92 0.51 -2.22
CA TYR A 112 7.02 1.92 -2.61
C TYR A 112 5.71 2.33 -3.27
N ILE A 113 4.98 3.23 -2.61
CA ILE A 113 3.69 3.75 -3.05
C ILE A 113 3.84 5.18 -3.51
N ALA A 114 3.46 5.44 -4.75
CA ALA A 114 3.39 6.77 -5.33
C ALA A 114 1.94 7.25 -5.42
N PHE A 115 1.73 8.55 -5.18
CA PHE A 115 0.44 9.21 -5.20
C PHE A 115 0.34 10.17 -6.38
N GLY A 116 -0.84 10.19 -7.02
CA GLY A 116 -1.17 11.06 -8.13
C GLY A 116 -0.53 10.68 -9.46
N GLU A 117 -0.91 11.38 -10.51
CA GLU A 117 -0.43 11.14 -11.88
C GLU A 117 1.07 11.41 -12.01
N LYS A 118 1.57 12.44 -11.34
CA LYS A 118 2.98 12.85 -11.40
C LYS A 118 3.90 11.98 -10.56
N GLN A 119 3.33 11.20 -9.62
CA GLN A 119 4.09 10.35 -8.71
C GLN A 119 5.24 11.08 -7.97
N ASP A 120 5.05 12.38 -7.72
CA ASP A 120 6.05 13.24 -7.08
C ASP A 120 6.01 13.18 -5.55
N HIS A 121 4.97 12.56 -4.98
CA HIS A 121 4.91 12.19 -3.58
C HIS A 121 4.92 10.68 -3.42
N MET A 122 5.78 10.17 -2.57
CA MET A 122 5.98 8.74 -2.40
C MET A 122 6.26 8.38 -0.95
N VAL A 123 5.71 7.25 -0.51
CA VAL A 123 6.02 6.65 0.80
C VAL A 123 6.51 5.21 0.62
N ILE A 124 7.12 4.67 1.68
CA ILE A 124 7.51 3.27 1.76
C ILE A 124 6.70 2.62 2.88
N ASP A 125 5.80 1.73 2.50
CA ASP A 125 5.04 0.90 3.43
C ASP A 125 5.86 -0.34 3.79
N CYS A 126 6.16 -0.51 5.07
CA CYS A 126 6.77 -1.72 5.61
C CYS A 126 5.66 -2.73 5.92
N MET A 127 5.54 -3.75 5.07
CA MET A 127 4.50 -4.77 5.16
C MET A 127 4.98 -6.01 5.90
N VAL A 128 4.20 -6.46 6.86
CA VAL A 128 4.47 -7.70 7.62
C VAL A 128 3.22 -8.59 7.66
N LYS A 129 3.42 -9.88 7.89
CA LYS A 129 2.30 -10.78 8.18
C LYS A 129 1.92 -10.71 9.66
N GLU A 130 0.64 -10.43 9.91
CA GLU A 130 0.02 -10.60 11.23
C GLU A 130 -1.13 -11.60 11.07
N GLY A 131 -0.94 -12.80 11.58
CA GLY A 131 -1.80 -13.94 11.25
C GLY A 131 -1.70 -14.30 9.76
N ASN A 132 -2.84 -14.33 9.06
CA ASN A 132 -2.90 -14.64 7.63
C ASN A 132 -2.99 -13.39 6.74
N ALA A 133 -2.92 -12.19 7.31
CA ALA A 133 -3.06 -10.94 6.59
C ALA A 133 -1.73 -10.18 6.49
N TRP A 134 -1.48 -9.57 5.35
CA TRP A 134 -0.43 -8.57 5.20
C TRP A 134 -0.92 -7.23 5.73
N LYS A 135 -0.11 -6.60 6.58
CA LYS A 135 -0.45 -5.36 7.28
C LYS A 135 0.72 -4.39 7.29
N VAL A 136 0.40 -3.10 7.29
CA VAL A 136 1.38 -2.02 7.46
C VAL A 136 1.87 -2.01 8.91
N GLN A 137 3.17 -2.14 9.09
CA GLN A 137 3.85 -2.03 10.38
C GLN A 137 4.42 -0.63 10.62
N SER A 138 4.86 0.02 9.55
CA SER A 138 5.37 1.39 9.60
C SER A 138 5.35 2.01 8.21
N VAL A 139 5.42 3.32 8.14
CA VAL A 139 5.55 4.06 6.89
C VAL A 139 6.72 5.02 7.00
N ALA A 140 7.59 4.99 6.01
CA ALA A 140 8.71 5.90 5.88
C ALA A 140 8.49 6.91 4.75
N ASN A 141 9.12 8.09 4.88
CA ASN A 141 9.16 9.07 3.81
C ASN A 141 10.28 8.71 2.82
N VAL A 142 9.99 8.76 1.52
CA VAL A 142 11.03 8.69 0.51
C VAL A 142 11.66 10.08 0.40
N ALA A 143 12.85 10.25 0.98
CA ALA A 143 13.65 11.42 0.73
C ALA A 143 14.16 11.34 -0.72
N PHE A 144 13.56 12.08 -1.64
CA PHE A 144 14.14 12.30 -2.94
C PHE A 144 15.45 13.09 -2.76
N SER A 145 16.55 12.37 -2.66
CA SER A 145 17.86 12.99 -2.80
C SER A 145 17.99 13.47 -4.25
N ARG A 146 17.80 14.76 -4.48
CA ARG A 146 18.05 15.41 -5.79
C ARG A 146 19.51 15.29 -6.24
N ASN A 147 20.34 14.56 -5.51
CA ASN A 147 21.76 14.39 -5.74
C ASN A 147 22.15 13.12 -6.51
N LEU A 148 21.20 12.30 -6.95
CA LEU A 148 21.51 11.12 -7.77
C LEU A 148 21.69 11.41 -9.26
N THR A 149 21.61 12.67 -9.68
CA THR A 149 21.74 13.05 -11.09
C THR A 149 23.13 13.61 -11.45
N ARG A 150 24.21 13.09 -10.86
CA ARG A 150 25.57 13.35 -11.35
C ARG A 150 26.53 12.22 -11.02
N LEU A 151 26.31 11.08 -11.65
CA LEU A 151 27.37 10.16 -12.00
C LEU A 151 27.32 10.01 -13.52
N SER A 152 27.80 11.02 -14.23
CA SER A 152 28.23 10.90 -15.61
C SER A 152 29.76 10.94 -15.63
N PRO A 153 30.41 10.14 -16.50
CA PRO A 153 31.81 9.75 -16.50
C PRO A 153 32.76 10.91 -16.72
#